data_1a4617b7bf7688ba27311bee4a83d4e3
#
_entry.id   1a4617b7bf7688ba27311bee4a83d4e3
#
_cell.length_a   1.000
_cell.length_b   1.000
_cell.length_c   1.000
_cell.angle_alpha   90.00
_cell.angle_beta   90.00
_cell.angle_gamma   90.00
#
_symmetry.space_group_name_H-M   'P 1'
#
loop_
_entity.id
_entity.type
_entity.pdbx_description
1 polymer ?
#
loop_
_entity_poly.entity_id
_entity_poly.type
_entity_poly.pdbx_seq_one_letter_code
_entity_poly.pdbx_strand_id
1 'polypeptide(L)'
;MEHNYEWGLEKNPANYSPVSPLEFISRAAEVYPDKLAVVHGKTKRTWSETYKRCLKFASALKKTGIKKGDTVAVMLPNIPEMVEAHFSIPLCGAVINALNIRLDPDSISFMLQHGEAKIVLVDREFTSVISQAILRMENPPLIINVEDEMYSGPGEKIGKIEYEEFMKKGDDSYLGEMPEDEWSAIALNYTSGTTGNPKGVVYHHRGAYLGALSNILEWDMQKHPHYLWTLPMFHCNGWTFPWVIAARAGLNICLRKIDAKLIFDLIREHGVTHYCGAPIVHNQLINAPEEFKRDIKHKVEAFVAGAAPPAAMIEGMSVLGFNITHVYGLTEVYGPASVCAKQESWESLPIGEQAKLNARQGVRYHLQSGTTVMDPETMKQVPADGETIGEVMFRGNITMKGYLKNPKATKEAFKGGWFHTGDLAVLNPDGYIKIKDRSKDIIISGGENISSIEVEDVLYQHPAVLLAAVVAKPDEKWGEVVAAFIELKNGSTVTVEELVNHCKHHLPKFKVPKAIEFCELPKTSTGKIQKFELRKKVNSTEAIDV
;
A
#
# COMPACT_ATOMS: atom_id res chain seq x y z
N MET A 1 13.44 -45.55 19.24
CA MET A 1 12.55 -45.84 18.10
C MET A 1 12.46 -44.50 17.34
N GLU A 2 13.08 -44.43 16.20
CA GLU A 2 12.87 -43.31 15.28
C GLU A 2 11.39 -43.26 14.91
N HIS A 3 10.80 -42.08 14.92
CA HIS A 3 9.39 -41.92 14.58
C HIS A 3 9.15 -42.35 13.14
N ASN A 4 8.31 -43.33 12.91
CA ASN A 4 8.02 -43.93 11.61
C ASN A 4 7.46 -43.00 10.56
N TYR A 5 7.08 -41.74 10.95
CA TYR A 5 6.53 -40.74 10.04
C TYR A 5 7.56 -40.03 9.13
N GLU A 6 8.86 -40.29 9.33
CA GLU A 6 9.93 -39.68 8.51
C GLU A 6 10.61 -40.72 7.59
N TRP A 7 10.36 -42.02 7.79
CA TRP A 7 11.03 -43.08 7.05
C TRP A 7 10.29 -43.43 5.75
N GLY A 8 10.96 -43.19 4.59
CA GLY A 8 10.41 -43.47 3.27
C GLY A 8 9.31 -42.49 2.84
N LEU A 9 9.23 -41.29 3.50
CA LEU A 9 8.22 -40.26 3.26
C LEU A 9 8.84 -38.90 2.86
N GLU A 10 9.97 -38.96 2.17
CA GLU A 10 10.70 -37.77 1.70
C GLU A 10 9.87 -36.99 0.68
N LYS A 11 10.15 -35.70 0.59
CA LYS A 11 9.59 -34.82 -0.45
C LYS A 11 9.99 -35.29 -1.83
N ASN A 12 9.03 -35.34 -2.74
CA ASN A 12 9.27 -35.62 -4.16
C ASN A 12 8.32 -34.80 -5.05
N PRO A 13 8.52 -34.76 -6.37
CA PRO A 13 7.70 -33.92 -7.26
C PRO A 13 6.19 -34.22 -7.24
N ALA A 14 5.76 -35.38 -6.75
CA ALA A 14 4.34 -35.73 -6.65
C ALA A 14 3.65 -35.13 -5.40
N ASN A 15 4.41 -34.86 -4.34
CA ASN A 15 3.86 -34.43 -3.06
C ASN A 15 4.39 -33.08 -2.56
N TYR A 16 5.34 -32.47 -3.26
CA TYR A 16 5.92 -31.19 -2.88
C TYR A 16 6.24 -30.32 -4.08
N SER A 17 5.75 -29.08 -4.07
CA SER A 17 6.15 -28.00 -4.96
C SER A 17 6.29 -26.71 -4.13
N PRO A 18 7.33 -25.90 -4.35
CA PRO A 18 7.44 -24.60 -3.70
C PRO A 18 6.25 -23.71 -4.07
N VAL A 19 5.62 -23.08 -3.09
CA VAL A 19 4.47 -22.21 -3.36
C VAL A 19 4.90 -20.90 -4.01
N SER A 20 4.14 -20.48 -5.01
CA SER A 20 4.36 -19.23 -5.73
C SER A 20 3.05 -18.65 -6.26
N PRO A 21 2.84 -17.31 -6.19
CA PRO A 21 1.65 -16.70 -6.77
C PRO A 21 1.61 -16.76 -8.30
N LEU A 22 2.69 -17.20 -8.94
CA LEU A 22 2.76 -17.41 -10.40
C LEU A 22 1.85 -18.55 -10.86
N GLU A 23 1.51 -19.50 -9.98
CA GLU A 23 0.54 -20.56 -10.28
C GLU A 23 -0.88 -20.02 -10.48
N PHE A 24 -1.20 -18.86 -9.92
CA PHE A 24 -2.55 -18.31 -10.00
C PHE A 24 -2.91 -17.87 -11.43
N ILE A 25 -1.97 -17.25 -12.16
CA ILE A 25 -2.25 -16.80 -13.53
C ILE A 25 -2.31 -18.00 -14.50
N SER A 26 -1.45 -19.00 -14.34
CA SER A 26 -1.51 -20.21 -15.18
C SER A 26 -2.83 -20.95 -15.00
N ARG A 27 -3.26 -21.12 -13.72
CA ARG A 27 -4.56 -21.72 -13.42
C ARG A 27 -5.73 -20.89 -13.95
N ALA A 28 -5.67 -19.56 -13.84
CA ALA A 28 -6.73 -18.69 -14.37
C ALA A 28 -6.85 -18.85 -15.90
N ALA A 29 -5.73 -18.89 -16.61
CA ALA A 29 -5.68 -19.08 -18.06
C ALA A 29 -6.13 -20.50 -18.50
N GLU A 30 -5.82 -21.51 -17.70
CA GLU A 30 -6.22 -22.89 -17.96
C GLU A 30 -7.72 -23.13 -17.77
N VAL A 31 -8.26 -22.64 -16.65
CA VAL A 31 -9.64 -22.95 -16.23
C VAL A 31 -10.66 -21.96 -16.80
N TYR A 32 -10.23 -20.70 -17.01
CA TYR A 32 -11.09 -19.60 -17.47
C TYR A 32 -10.47 -18.82 -18.64
N PRO A 33 -10.05 -19.50 -19.73
CA PRO A 33 -9.24 -18.89 -20.81
C PRO A 33 -9.91 -17.66 -21.44
N ASP A 34 -11.20 -17.70 -21.63
CA ASP A 34 -11.99 -16.69 -22.35
C ASP A 34 -12.56 -15.58 -21.43
N LYS A 35 -12.38 -15.71 -20.09
CA LYS A 35 -12.79 -14.63 -19.19
C LYS A 35 -11.86 -13.44 -19.32
N LEU A 36 -12.45 -12.24 -19.29
CA LEU A 36 -11.67 -11.01 -19.25
C LEU A 36 -10.82 -10.96 -17.98
N ALA A 37 -9.53 -10.70 -18.18
CA ALA A 37 -8.53 -10.52 -17.16
C ALA A 37 -8.23 -9.03 -16.91
N VAL A 38 -8.22 -8.22 -17.97
CA VAL A 38 -7.84 -6.81 -17.92
C VAL A 38 -8.71 -5.97 -18.83
N VAL A 39 -9.09 -4.79 -18.33
CA VAL A 39 -9.75 -3.72 -19.11
C VAL A 39 -9.04 -2.40 -18.86
N HIS A 40 -8.74 -1.65 -19.94
CA HIS A 40 -8.16 -0.31 -19.88
C HIS A 40 -8.53 0.48 -21.15
N GLY A 41 -9.43 1.42 -21.04
CA GLY A 41 -9.97 2.11 -22.21
C GLY A 41 -10.55 1.13 -23.24
N LYS A 42 -9.97 1.07 -24.43
CA LYS A 42 -10.38 0.12 -25.49
C LYS A 42 -9.72 -1.25 -25.34
N THR A 43 -8.65 -1.36 -24.58
CA THR A 43 -7.92 -2.61 -24.38
C THR A 43 -8.73 -3.55 -23.51
N LYS A 44 -9.01 -4.74 -24.04
CA LYS A 44 -9.64 -5.85 -23.34
C LYS A 44 -8.82 -7.11 -23.62
N ARG A 45 -8.37 -7.81 -22.58
CA ARG A 45 -7.58 -9.05 -22.71
C ARG A 45 -8.18 -10.13 -21.81
N THR A 46 -8.26 -11.34 -22.33
CA THR A 46 -8.68 -12.53 -21.57
C THR A 46 -7.54 -13.05 -20.71
N TRP A 47 -7.82 -14.01 -19.82
CA TRP A 47 -6.78 -14.68 -19.01
C TRP A 47 -5.81 -15.45 -19.90
N SER A 48 -6.28 -16.14 -20.96
CA SER A 48 -5.41 -16.83 -21.91
C SER A 48 -4.47 -15.86 -22.62
N GLU A 49 -4.97 -14.74 -23.12
CA GLU A 49 -4.19 -13.71 -23.79
C GLU A 49 -3.16 -13.08 -22.84
N THR A 50 -3.60 -12.71 -21.63
CA THR A 50 -2.74 -12.08 -20.62
C THR A 50 -1.60 -13.03 -20.22
N TYR A 51 -1.88 -14.31 -19.97
CA TYR A 51 -0.86 -15.29 -19.60
C TYR A 51 0.15 -15.53 -20.73
N LYS A 52 -0.31 -15.69 -21.98
CA LYS A 52 0.57 -15.83 -23.14
C LYS A 52 1.50 -14.63 -23.29
N ARG A 53 0.99 -13.41 -23.09
CA ARG A 53 1.81 -12.19 -23.12
C ARG A 53 2.85 -12.19 -22.01
N CYS A 54 2.47 -12.59 -20.79
CA CYS A 54 3.41 -12.71 -19.67
C CYS A 54 4.54 -13.70 -19.96
N LEU A 55 4.23 -14.89 -20.50
CA LEU A 55 5.22 -15.88 -20.89
C LEU A 55 6.14 -15.37 -22.00
N LYS A 56 5.58 -14.75 -23.02
CA LYS A 56 6.33 -14.20 -24.15
C LYS A 56 7.28 -13.09 -23.71
N PHE A 57 6.83 -12.18 -22.85
CA PHE A 57 7.67 -11.13 -22.29
C PHE A 57 8.77 -11.70 -21.38
N ALA A 58 8.45 -12.69 -20.53
CA ALA A 58 9.44 -13.42 -19.74
C ALA A 58 10.53 -14.07 -20.60
N SER A 59 10.14 -14.72 -21.71
CA SER A 59 11.07 -15.26 -22.69
C SER A 59 11.96 -14.19 -23.32
N ALA A 60 11.41 -13.02 -23.67
CA ALA A 60 12.18 -11.91 -24.21
C ALA A 60 13.22 -11.39 -23.21
N LEU A 61 12.86 -11.30 -21.92
CA LEU A 61 13.78 -10.95 -20.84
C LEU A 61 14.95 -11.97 -20.77
N LYS A 62 14.66 -13.26 -20.78
CA LYS A 62 15.69 -14.33 -20.79
C LYS A 62 16.63 -14.20 -21.99
N LYS A 63 16.09 -14.02 -23.21
CA LYS A 63 16.87 -13.83 -24.44
C LYS A 63 17.74 -12.56 -24.41
N THR A 64 17.38 -11.58 -23.61
CA THR A 64 18.17 -10.36 -23.41
C THR A 64 19.26 -10.54 -22.35
N GLY A 65 19.36 -11.71 -21.73
CA GLY A 65 20.39 -12.07 -20.76
C GLY A 65 20.01 -11.89 -19.30
N ILE A 66 18.74 -11.62 -19.00
CA ILE A 66 18.24 -11.58 -17.61
C ILE A 66 18.33 -12.97 -16.99
N LYS A 67 18.90 -13.02 -15.80
CA LYS A 67 19.14 -14.23 -15.02
C LYS A 67 18.27 -14.26 -13.77
N LYS A 68 18.18 -15.44 -13.15
CA LYS A 68 17.54 -15.62 -11.84
C LYS A 68 18.15 -14.67 -10.82
N GLY A 69 17.29 -13.90 -10.15
CA GLY A 69 17.67 -12.93 -9.13
C GLY A 69 18.07 -11.53 -9.67
N ASP A 70 18.17 -11.34 -10.98
CA ASP A 70 18.39 -10.01 -11.56
C ASP A 70 17.15 -9.12 -11.31
N THR A 71 17.38 -7.82 -11.15
CA THR A 71 16.31 -6.85 -10.94
C THR A 71 15.85 -6.23 -12.25
N VAL A 72 14.54 -6.25 -12.48
CA VAL A 72 13.86 -5.49 -13.54
C VAL A 72 12.98 -4.44 -12.86
N ALA A 73 13.32 -3.17 -13.05
CA ALA A 73 12.57 -2.05 -12.50
C ALA A 73 11.39 -1.66 -13.40
N VAL A 74 10.32 -1.16 -12.78
CA VAL A 74 9.08 -0.80 -13.46
C VAL A 74 8.59 0.55 -12.95
N MET A 75 8.48 1.55 -13.84
CA MET A 75 7.91 2.87 -13.54
C MET A 75 6.69 3.10 -14.42
N LEU A 76 5.60 2.46 -14.07
CA LEU A 76 4.33 2.46 -14.79
C LEU A 76 3.18 2.87 -13.87
N PRO A 77 2.15 3.55 -14.40
CA PRO A 77 0.90 3.74 -13.68
C PRO A 77 0.09 2.43 -13.65
N ASN A 78 -1.15 2.47 -13.18
CA ASN A 78 -2.04 1.30 -13.19
C ASN A 78 -2.56 1.03 -14.61
N ILE A 79 -1.78 0.37 -15.43
CA ILE A 79 -2.07 -0.02 -16.82
C ILE A 79 -1.88 -1.54 -17.00
N PRO A 80 -2.35 -2.12 -18.11
CA PRO A 80 -2.23 -3.56 -18.35
C PRO A 80 -0.80 -4.11 -18.26
N GLU A 81 0.18 -3.37 -18.75
CA GLU A 81 1.60 -3.74 -18.75
C GLU A 81 2.16 -3.81 -17.31
N MET A 82 1.59 -3.03 -16.37
CA MET A 82 1.94 -3.13 -14.95
C MET A 82 1.38 -4.42 -14.33
N VAL A 83 0.17 -4.84 -14.73
CA VAL A 83 -0.37 -6.16 -14.32
C VAL A 83 0.51 -7.28 -14.88
N GLU A 84 0.84 -7.23 -16.18
CA GLU A 84 1.70 -8.21 -16.84
C GLU A 84 3.09 -8.30 -16.18
N ALA A 85 3.68 -7.17 -15.77
CA ALA A 85 5.00 -7.11 -15.14
C ALA A 85 5.08 -7.90 -13.82
N HIS A 86 3.99 -7.95 -13.03
CA HIS A 86 3.93 -8.71 -11.78
C HIS A 86 4.01 -10.24 -11.98
N PHE A 87 3.80 -10.70 -13.20
CA PHE A 87 3.92 -12.11 -13.56
C PHE A 87 5.12 -12.37 -14.48
N SER A 88 5.27 -11.60 -15.55
CA SER A 88 6.30 -11.82 -16.56
C SER A 88 7.72 -11.73 -16.02
N ILE A 89 7.99 -10.76 -15.13
CA ILE A 89 9.32 -10.59 -14.54
C ILE A 89 9.67 -11.79 -13.63
N PRO A 90 8.82 -12.19 -12.67
CA PRO A 90 9.11 -13.36 -11.86
C PRO A 90 9.07 -14.69 -12.65
N LEU A 91 8.27 -14.79 -13.73
CA LEU A 91 8.24 -15.97 -14.62
C LEU A 91 9.55 -16.19 -15.40
N CYS A 92 10.44 -15.20 -15.47
CA CYS A 92 11.81 -15.40 -15.96
C CYS A 92 12.83 -15.59 -14.83
N GLY A 93 12.38 -15.74 -13.58
CA GLY A 93 13.24 -15.87 -12.40
C GLY A 93 13.80 -14.55 -11.86
N ALA A 94 13.42 -13.40 -12.42
CA ALA A 94 13.87 -12.08 -12.00
C ALA A 94 13.01 -11.48 -10.88
N VAL A 95 13.51 -10.42 -10.28
CA VAL A 95 12.86 -9.68 -9.18
C VAL A 95 12.26 -8.39 -9.73
N ILE A 96 10.95 -8.20 -9.57
CA ILE A 96 10.30 -6.94 -9.93
C ILE A 96 10.63 -5.85 -8.90
N ASN A 97 11.16 -4.70 -9.37
CA ASN A 97 11.31 -3.50 -8.57
C ASN A 97 10.28 -2.45 -9.01
N ALA A 98 9.15 -2.39 -8.33
CA ALA A 98 8.07 -1.45 -8.63
C ALA A 98 8.40 -0.07 -8.06
N LEU A 99 8.78 0.87 -8.94
CA LEU A 99 9.19 2.22 -8.56
C LEU A 99 7.98 3.13 -8.34
N ASN A 100 8.06 3.95 -7.31
CA ASN A 100 7.06 4.98 -7.07
C ASN A 100 7.16 6.09 -8.12
N ILE A 101 6.11 6.24 -8.93
CA ILE A 101 6.02 7.16 -10.08
C ILE A 101 6.08 8.67 -9.73
N ARG A 102 6.09 9.03 -8.46
CA ARG A 102 6.10 10.43 -7.99
C ARG A 102 7.41 10.83 -7.32
N LEU A 103 8.41 9.97 -7.35
CA LEU A 103 9.72 10.28 -6.79
C LEU A 103 10.55 11.13 -7.74
N ASP A 104 11.47 11.86 -7.13
CA ASP A 104 12.46 12.69 -7.83
C ASP A 104 13.57 11.83 -8.49
N PRO A 105 14.32 12.42 -9.45
CA PRO A 105 15.38 11.68 -10.15
C PRO A 105 16.51 11.16 -9.26
N ASP A 106 16.84 11.82 -8.14
CA ASP A 106 17.91 11.37 -7.24
C ASP A 106 17.49 10.11 -6.48
N SER A 107 16.26 10.10 -5.97
CA SER A 107 15.66 8.92 -5.34
C SER A 107 15.58 7.73 -6.32
N ILE A 108 15.14 7.96 -7.54
CA ILE A 108 15.05 6.91 -8.58
C ILE A 108 16.46 6.40 -8.96
N SER A 109 17.44 7.29 -9.15
CA SER A 109 18.82 6.91 -9.43
C SER A 109 19.39 6.01 -8.34
N PHE A 110 19.18 6.40 -7.06
CA PHE A 110 19.58 5.58 -5.93
C PHE A 110 18.93 4.19 -5.96
N MET A 111 17.61 4.11 -6.18
CA MET A 111 16.88 2.83 -6.20
C MET A 111 17.36 1.90 -7.33
N LEU A 112 17.59 2.45 -8.52
CA LEU A 112 18.09 1.69 -9.67
C LEU A 112 19.50 1.16 -9.43
N GLN A 113 20.40 1.97 -8.86
CA GLN A 113 21.78 1.57 -8.54
C GLN A 113 21.83 0.58 -7.39
N HIS A 114 21.15 0.89 -6.28
CA HIS A 114 21.12 0.03 -5.09
C HIS A 114 20.47 -1.33 -5.37
N GLY A 115 19.37 -1.33 -6.15
CA GLY A 115 18.68 -2.54 -6.60
C GLY A 115 19.36 -3.24 -7.77
N GLU A 116 20.45 -2.70 -8.36
CA GLU A 116 21.18 -3.25 -9.50
C GLU A 116 20.27 -3.56 -10.71
N ALA A 117 19.35 -2.64 -10.99
CA ALA A 117 18.39 -2.83 -12.08
C ALA A 117 19.10 -3.00 -13.44
N LYS A 118 18.79 -4.08 -14.14
CA LYS A 118 19.32 -4.38 -15.49
C LYS A 118 18.45 -3.79 -16.59
N ILE A 119 17.15 -3.72 -16.35
CA ILE A 119 16.14 -3.20 -17.28
C ILE A 119 15.21 -2.27 -16.49
N VAL A 120 14.71 -1.22 -17.16
CA VAL A 120 13.63 -0.36 -16.67
C VAL A 120 12.52 -0.33 -17.70
N LEU A 121 11.31 -0.74 -17.32
CA LEU A 121 10.09 -0.45 -18.06
C LEU A 121 9.60 0.92 -17.65
N VAL A 122 9.41 1.83 -18.59
CA VAL A 122 8.99 3.20 -18.30
C VAL A 122 7.85 3.65 -19.19
N ASP A 123 6.76 4.12 -18.57
CA ASP A 123 5.69 4.81 -19.28
C ASP A 123 6.15 6.20 -19.74
N ARG A 124 5.64 6.63 -20.89
CA ARG A 124 5.99 7.91 -21.52
C ARG A 124 5.83 9.12 -20.57
N GLU A 125 4.86 9.08 -19.66
CA GLU A 125 4.64 10.14 -18.67
C GLU A 125 5.85 10.35 -17.74
N PHE A 126 6.64 9.30 -17.46
CA PHE A 126 7.73 9.34 -16.48
C PHE A 126 9.12 9.35 -17.10
N THR A 127 9.23 9.44 -18.42
CA THR A 127 10.51 9.39 -19.13
C THR A 127 11.46 10.53 -18.75
N SER A 128 10.94 11.73 -18.45
CA SER A 128 11.76 12.85 -18.00
C SER A 128 12.49 12.55 -16.69
N VAL A 129 11.81 11.92 -15.72
CA VAL A 129 12.40 11.54 -14.42
C VAL A 129 13.45 10.45 -14.61
N ILE A 130 13.15 9.41 -15.41
CA ILE A 130 14.11 8.34 -15.70
C ILE A 130 15.32 8.86 -16.46
N SER A 131 15.15 9.75 -17.46
CA SER A 131 16.26 10.36 -18.18
C SER A 131 17.24 11.06 -17.24
N GLN A 132 16.70 11.87 -16.32
CA GLN A 132 17.53 12.58 -15.34
C GLN A 132 18.19 11.62 -14.34
N ALA A 133 17.50 10.55 -13.93
CA ALA A 133 18.03 9.56 -13.01
C ALA A 133 19.21 8.78 -13.61
N ILE A 134 19.10 8.31 -14.86
CA ILE A 134 20.14 7.51 -15.52
C ILE A 134 21.39 8.33 -15.88
N LEU A 135 21.29 9.64 -16.07
CA LEU A 135 22.46 10.52 -16.27
C LEU A 135 23.41 10.52 -15.05
N ARG A 136 22.93 10.12 -13.89
CA ARG A 136 23.71 10.02 -12.64
C ARG A 136 24.33 8.63 -12.42
N MET A 137 24.17 7.72 -13.39
CA MET A 137 24.61 6.33 -13.28
C MET A 137 25.80 6.04 -14.22
N GLU A 138 26.80 5.37 -13.73
CA GLU A 138 27.92 4.90 -14.57
C GLU A 138 27.47 3.79 -15.55
N ASN A 139 26.61 2.90 -15.10
CA ASN A 139 26.08 1.79 -15.87
C ASN A 139 24.55 1.82 -15.87
N PRO A 140 23.92 2.63 -16.76
CA PRO A 140 22.48 2.72 -16.80
C PRO A 140 21.83 1.43 -17.32
N PRO A 141 20.64 1.07 -16.83
CA PRO A 141 19.89 -0.09 -17.28
C PRO A 141 19.40 0.06 -18.74
N LEU A 142 19.06 -1.06 -19.37
CA LEU A 142 18.34 -1.03 -20.65
C LEU A 142 16.94 -0.43 -20.41
N ILE A 143 16.57 0.55 -21.23
CA ILE A 143 15.25 1.20 -21.16
C ILE A 143 14.32 0.59 -22.20
N ILE A 144 13.13 0.16 -21.75
CA ILE A 144 12.02 -0.28 -22.58
C ILE A 144 10.88 0.72 -22.39
N ASN A 145 10.48 1.41 -23.45
CA ASN A 145 9.37 2.36 -23.41
C ASN A 145 8.03 1.59 -23.37
N VAL A 146 7.09 2.11 -22.60
CA VAL A 146 5.70 1.65 -22.59
C VAL A 146 4.82 2.81 -23.05
N GLU A 147 4.00 2.55 -24.06
CA GLU A 147 3.04 3.51 -24.60
C GLU A 147 1.63 3.11 -24.14
N ASP A 148 0.90 4.07 -23.63
CA ASP A 148 -0.50 3.91 -23.25
C ASP A 148 -1.38 4.83 -24.09
N GLU A 149 -2.32 4.26 -24.84
CA GLU A 149 -3.27 5.02 -25.69
C GLU A 149 -4.13 6.00 -24.89
N MET A 150 -4.32 5.76 -23.59
CA MET A 150 -5.08 6.64 -22.70
C MET A 150 -4.29 7.86 -22.24
N TYR A 151 -2.99 7.93 -22.56
CA TYR A 151 -2.13 9.05 -22.20
C TYR A 151 -1.85 9.95 -23.38
N SER A 152 -2.38 11.19 -23.33
CA SER A 152 -2.17 12.23 -24.34
C SER A 152 -1.21 13.35 -23.90
N GLY A 153 -0.62 13.21 -22.69
CA GLY A 153 0.27 14.23 -22.13
C GLY A 153 1.69 14.24 -22.76
N PRO A 154 2.57 15.12 -22.26
CA PRO A 154 3.95 15.25 -22.74
C PRO A 154 4.80 14.02 -22.34
N GLY A 155 5.94 13.86 -23.01
CA GLY A 155 6.93 12.82 -22.76
C GLY A 155 7.49 12.28 -24.06
N GLU A 156 8.79 12.02 -24.07
CA GLU A 156 9.52 11.49 -25.23
C GLU A 156 9.96 10.06 -24.97
N LYS A 157 10.11 9.28 -26.03
CA LYS A 157 10.71 7.95 -25.92
C LYS A 157 12.21 8.07 -25.67
N ILE A 158 12.68 7.48 -24.58
CA ILE A 158 14.10 7.55 -24.18
C ILE A 158 14.84 6.22 -24.41
N GLY A 159 14.11 5.11 -24.47
CA GLY A 159 14.64 3.80 -24.82
C GLY A 159 14.64 3.55 -26.34
N LYS A 160 15.49 2.59 -26.75
CA LYS A 160 15.60 2.21 -28.17
C LYS A 160 14.52 1.22 -28.62
N ILE A 161 13.74 0.67 -27.71
CA ILE A 161 12.75 -0.37 -27.99
C ILE A 161 11.48 -0.11 -27.18
N GLU A 162 10.34 -0.43 -27.76
CA GLU A 162 9.04 -0.40 -27.12
C GLU A 162 8.64 -1.78 -26.58
N TYR A 163 7.72 -1.77 -25.63
CA TYR A 163 7.24 -2.98 -24.94
C TYR A 163 6.75 -4.07 -25.91
N GLU A 164 5.90 -3.69 -26.86
CA GLU A 164 5.35 -4.65 -27.85
C GLU A 164 6.44 -5.19 -28.80
N GLU A 165 7.37 -4.33 -29.23
CA GLU A 165 8.50 -4.77 -30.06
C GLU A 165 9.49 -5.64 -29.28
N PHE A 166 9.70 -5.35 -27.99
CA PHE A 166 10.52 -6.17 -27.13
C PHE A 166 9.89 -7.56 -26.94
N MET A 167 8.59 -7.62 -26.72
CA MET A 167 7.82 -8.86 -26.56
C MET A 167 7.94 -9.77 -27.79
N LYS A 168 8.01 -9.24 -29.02
CA LYS A 168 8.18 -10.01 -30.25
C LYS A 168 9.47 -10.86 -30.27
N LYS A 169 10.47 -10.53 -29.45
CA LYS A 169 11.70 -11.33 -29.29
C LYS A 169 11.46 -12.61 -28.50
N GLY A 170 10.36 -12.69 -27.76
CA GLY A 170 10.02 -13.83 -26.93
C GLY A 170 9.61 -15.04 -27.75
N ASP A 171 9.71 -16.19 -27.13
CA ASP A 171 9.31 -17.48 -27.69
C ASP A 171 7.89 -17.82 -27.20
N ASP A 172 7.00 -18.15 -28.15
CA ASP A 172 5.61 -18.52 -27.84
C ASP A 172 5.52 -19.89 -27.15
N SER A 173 6.57 -20.71 -27.18
CA SER A 173 6.68 -22.02 -26.52
C SER A 173 7.28 -21.95 -25.10
N TYR A 174 7.66 -20.76 -24.63
CA TYR A 174 8.24 -20.62 -23.30
C TYR A 174 7.19 -20.91 -22.21
N LEU A 175 7.55 -21.75 -21.24
CA LEU A 175 6.62 -22.24 -20.20
C LEU A 175 6.72 -21.45 -18.87
N GLY A 176 7.69 -20.53 -18.76
CA GLY A 176 7.99 -19.84 -17.51
C GLY A 176 8.88 -20.64 -16.56
N GLU A 177 9.49 -19.98 -15.60
CA GLU A 177 10.30 -20.59 -14.56
C GLU A 177 9.60 -20.44 -13.21
N MET A 178 9.34 -21.57 -12.54
CA MET A 178 8.86 -21.56 -11.16
C MET A 178 10.06 -21.53 -10.20
N PRO A 179 9.94 -20.96 -9.00
CA PRO A 179 11.04 -20.95 -8.06
C PRO A 179 11.35 -22.36 -7.56
N GLU A 180 12.64 -22.70 -7.45
CA GLU A 180 13.10 -23.95 -6.82
C GLU A 180 12.94 -23.90 -5.30
N ASP A 181 12.95 -22.70 -4.74
CA ASP A 181 12.75 -22.40 -3.32
C ASP A 181 11.80 -21.22 -3.18
N GLU A 182 10.70 -21.41 -2.46
CA GLU A 182 9.69 -20.39 -2.17
C GLU A 182 10.21 -19.20 -1.35
N TRP A 183 11.42 -19.33 -0.76
CA TRP A 183 12.13 -18.24 -0.08
C TRP A 183 12.88 -17.33 -1.07
N SER A 184 12.97 -17.69 -2.36
CA SER A 184 13.55 -16.85 -3.40
C SER A 184 12.84 -15.50 -3.49
N ALA A 185 13.59 -14.43 -3.82
CA ALA A 185 13.03 -13.11 -3.98
C ALA A 185 12.09 -13.03 -5.19
N ILE A 186 10.92 -12.40 -5.02
CA ILE A 186 9.95 -12.12 -6.09
C ILE A 186 9.86 -10.63 -6.38
N ALA A 187 9.97 -9.77 -5.36
CA ALA A 187 9.83 -8.33 -5.52
C ALA A 187 10.75 -7.55 -4.58
N LEU A 188 11.11 -6.35 -5.01
CA LEU A 188 11.85 -5.34 -4.25
C LEU A 188 11.02 -4.07 -4.20
N ASN A 189 10.72 -3.59 -3.00
CA ASN A 189 9.96 -2.37 -2.77
C ASN A 189 10.73 -1.42 -1.87
N TYR A 190 10.77 -0.14 -2.21
CA TYR A 190 11.47 0.85 -1.41
C TYR A 190 10.51 1.61 -0.50
N THR A 191 10.89 1.72 0.78
CA THR A 191 10.18 2.59 1.72
C THR A 191 10.73 4.01 1.62
N SER A 192 9.85 5.01 1.74
CA SER A 192 10.28 6.39 1.94
C SER A 192 10.90 6.51 3.32
N GLY A 193 12.21 6.40 3.41
CA GLY A 193 12.94 6.62 4.67
C GLY A 193 12.74 8.05 5.16
N THR A 194 12.35 8.22 6.41
CA THR A 194 12.19 9.56 7.02
C THR A 194 13.50 10.11 7.57
N THR A 195 14.59 9.32 7.55
CA THR A 195 15.88 9.65 8.19
C THR A 195 17.08 9.20 7.37
N GLY A 196 16.99 9.14 6.03
CA GLY A 196 18.10 8.72 5.16
C GLY A 196 17.64 8.12 3.85
N ASN A 197 18.54 7.42 3.16
CA ASN A 197 18.22 6.72 1.92
C ASN A 197 17.10 5.69 2.11
N PRO A 198 16.20 5.53 1.12
CA PRO A 198 15.15 4.52 1.16
C PRO A 198 15.69 3.11 1.40
N LYS A 199 14.98 2.31 2.19
CA LYS A 199 15.35 0.92 2.43
C LYS A 199 14.65 0.03 1.41
N GLY A 200 15.40 -0.86 0.76
CA GLY A 200 14.86 -1.85 -0.17
C GLY A 200 14.31 -3.07 0.57
N VAL A 201 13.01 -3.21 0.63
CA VAL A 201 12.30 -4.33 1.26
C VAL A 201 12.19 -5.47 0.26
N VAL A 202 12.73 -6.64 0.62
CA VAL A 202 12.74 -7.83 -0.26
C VAL A 202 11.59 -8.75 0.09
N TYR A 203 10.75 -9.06 -0.90
CA TYR A 203 9.67 -10.04 -0.79
C TYR A 203 10.11 -11.40 -1.32
N HIS A 204 9.57 -12.48 -0.74
CA HIS A 204 9.74 -13.85 -1.22
C HIS A 204 8.43 -14.43 -1.76
N HIS A 205 8.52 -15.45 -2.62
CA HIS A 205 7.36 -16.10 -3.26
C HIS A 205 6.34 -16.59 -2.24
N ARG A 206 6.80 -17.23 -1.15
CA ARG A 206 5.93 -17.73 -0.07
C ARG A 206 5.09 -16.62 0.55
N GLY A 207 5.68 -15.47 0.91
CA GLY A 207 4.96 -14.36 1.50
C GLY A 207 3.95 -13.73 0.55
N ALA A 208 4.31 -13.59 -0.73
CA ALA A 208 3.42 -13.08 -1.77
C ALA A 208 2.22 -14.02 -2.01
N TYR A 209 2.45 -15.34 -2.03
CA TYR A 209 1.41 -16.36 -2.15
C TYR A 209 0.44 -16.33 -0.97
N LEU A 210 0.97 -16.39 0.26
CA LEU A 210 0.16 -16.41 1.48
C LEU A 210 -0.52 -15.05 1.74
N GLY A 211 0.13 -13.94 1.41
CA GLY A 211 -0.48 -12.60 1.48
C GLY A 211 -1.68 -12.48 0.55
N ALA A 212 -1.56 -12.98 -0.68
CA ALA A 212 -2.68 -13.00 -1.62
C ALA A 212 -3.85 -13.85 -1.10
N LEU A 213 -3.57 -15.05 -0.58
CA LEU A 213 -4.62 -15.90 0.00
C LEU A 213 -5.24 -15.29 1.25
N SER A 214 -4.44 -14.64 2.11
CA SER A 214 -4.98 -13.91 3.27
C SER A 214 -5.98 -12.83 2.85
N ASN A 215 -5.64 -11.98 1.86
CA ASN A 215 -6.57 -10.96 1.38
C ASN A 215 -7.87 -11.54 0.85
N ILE A 216 -7.84 -12.71 0.21
CA ILE A 216 -9.06 -13.41 -0.22
C ILE A 216 -9.91 -13.83 0.98
N LEU A 217 -9.28 -14.37 2.02
CA LEU A 217 -9.97 -14.81 3.24
C LEU A 217 -10.53 -13.64 4.04
N GLU A 218 -9.73 -12.58 4.25
CA GLU A 218 -10.14 -11.41 5.04
C GLU A 218 -11.29 -10.62 4.39
N TRP A 219 -11.43 -10.72 3.08
CA TRP A 219 -12.48 -10.02 2.34
C TRP A 219 -13.66 -10.91 1.96
N ASP A 220 -13.60 -12.20 2.31
CA ASP A 220 -14.56 -13.21 1.82
C ASP A 220 -14.78 -13.06 0.30
N MET A 221 -13.67 -12.86 -0.42
CA MET A 221 -13.70 -12.45 -1.81
C MET A 221 -14.23 -13.58 -2.70
N GLN A 222 -15.38 -13.38 -3.29
CA GLN A 222 -16.03 -14.34 -4.18
C GLN A 222 -15.26 -14.55 -5.49
N LYS A 223 -15.62 -15.58 -6.27
CA LYS A 223 -15.05 -15.84 -7.60
C LYS A 223 -15.34 -14.68 -8.55
N HIS A 224 -14.36 -14.37 -9.40
CA HIS A 224 -14.48 -13.42 -10.48
C HIS A 224 -14.82 -12.00 -10.03
N PRO A 225 -14.11 -11.45 -9.01
CA PRO A 225 -14.30 -10.07 -8.60
C PRO A 225 -13.95 -9.12 -9.74
N HIS A 226 -14.67 -8.01 -9.82
CA HIS A 226 -14.32 -6.89 -10.68
C HIS A 226 -13.59 -5.85 -9.83
N TYR A 227 -12.27 -5.78 -9.98
CA TYR A 227 -11.41 -4.99 -9.14
C TYR A 227 -10.94 -3.72 -9.84
N LEU A 228 -11.27 -2.55 -9.28
CA LEU A 228 -10.83 -1.25 -9.79
C LEU A 228 -9.50 -0.83 -9.14
N TRP A 229 -8.50 -0.56 -9.94
CA TRP A 229 -7.17 -0.18 -9.51
C TRP A 229 -7.06 1.29 -9.11
N THR A 230 -7.68 1.69 -8.01
CA THR A 230 -7.46 2.98 -7.34
C THR A 230 -6.21 2.98 -6.48
N LEU A 231 -5.81 1.82 -5.95
CA LEU A 231 -4.54 1.62 -5.27
C LEU A 231 -3.40 1.58 -6.31
N PRO A 232 -2.31 2.36 -6.15
CA PRO A 232 -1.16 2.23 -7.04
C PRO A 232 -0.53 0.84 -6.96
N MET A 233 -0.37 0.14 -8.09
CA MET A 233 0.23 -1.20 -8.14
C MET A 233 1.68 -1.22 -7.69
N PHE A 234 2.41 -0.11 -7.80
CA PHE A 234 3.79 -0.03 -7.32
C PHE A 234 3.88 0.00 -5.79
N HIS A 235 2.83 0.41 -5.09
CA HIS A 235 2.86 0.55 -3.63
C HIS A 235 2.63 -0.80 -2.96
N CYS A 236 3.64 -1.29 -2.22
CA CYS A 236 3.66 -2.62 -1.61
C CYS A 236 3.20 -3.72 -2.60
N ASN A 237 3.63 -3.62 -3.86
CA ASN A 237 3.14 -4.44 -5.00
C ASN A 237 1.61 -4.57 -5.01
N GLY A 238 0.95 -3.39 -4.97
CA GLY A 238 -0.50 -3.30 -5.00
C GLY A 238 -1.18 -4.14 -3.92
N TRP A 239 -0.58 -4.24 -2.72
CA TRP A 239 -1.04 -5.05 -1.58
C TRP A 239 -1.30 -6.52 -1.96
N THR A 240 -0.48 -7.08 -2.85
CA THR A 240 -0.60 -8.43 -3.42
C THR A 240 -1.82 -8.65 -4.33
N PHE A 241 -2.65 -7.62 -4.61
CA PHE A 241 -3.86 -7.77 -5.43
C PHE A 241 -3.62 -8.18 -6.90
N PRO A 242 -2.47 -7.92 -7.57
CA PRO A 242 -2.24 -8.54 -8.88
C PRO A 242 -2.39 -10.06 -8.82
N TRP A 243 -1.86 -10.68 -7.77
CA TRP A 243 -1.93 -12.12 -7.55
C TRP A 243 -3.30 -12.57 -6.99
N VAL A 244 -3.94 -11.75 -6.13
CA VAL A 244 -5.31 -12.00 -5.63
C VAL A 244 -6.29 -12.13 -6.79
N ILE A 245 -6.28 -11.18 -7.72
CA ILE A 245 -7.23 -11.15 -8.83
C ILE A 245 -7.01 -12.34 -9.77
N ALA A 246 -5.74 -12.74 -10.00
CA ALA A 246 -5.44 -13.95 -10.75
C ALA A 246 -5.93 -15.22 -10.03
N ALA A 247 -5.72 -15.35 -8.71
CA ALA A 247 -6.19 -16.49 -7.92
C ALA A 247 -7.73 -16.66 -7.99
N ARG A 248 -8.46 -15.57 -8.13
CA ARG A 248 -9.94 -15.55 -8.24
C ARG A 248 -10.43 -15.52 -9.68
N ALA A 249 -9.54 -15.51 -10.69
CA ALA A 249 -9.85 -15.27 -12.10
C ALA A 249 -10.81 -14.08 -12.30
N GLY A 250 -10.50 -12.98 -11.60
CA GLY A 250 -11.26 -11.73 -11.59
C GLY A 250 -10.90 -10.82 -12.76
N LEU A 251 -11.48 -9.63 -12.79
CA LEU A 251 -11.22 -8.60 -13.79
C LEU A 251 -10.40 -7.46 -13.17
N ASN A 252 -9.24 -7.16 -13.75
CA ASN A 252 -8.47 -5.96 -13.46
C ASN A 252 -8.99 -4.79 -14.28
N ILE A 253 -9.62 -3.81 -13.65
CA ILE A 253 -10.06 -2.57 -14.29
C ILE A 253 -8.99 -1.52 -13.96
N CYS A 254 -8.14 -1.23 -14.96
CA CYS A 254 -7.02 -0.34 -14.79
C CYS A 254 -7.48 1.12 -14.76
N LEU A 255 -6.92 1.90 -13.83
CA LEU A 255 -7.20 3.32 -13.67
C LEU A 255 -5.86 4.07 -13.56
N ARG A 256 -5.49 4.77 -14.62
CA ARG A 256 -4.22 5.49 -14.72
C ARG A 256 -4.08 6.61 -13.68
N LYS A 257 -5.18 7.35 -13.43
CA LYS A 257 -5.20 8.51 -12.54
C LYS A 257 -6.50 8.52 -11.73
N ILE A 258 -6.39 8.87 -10.45
CA ILE A 258 -7.54 9.04 -9.57
C ILE A 258 -8.37 10.26 -10.04
N ASP A 259 -9.61 9.99 -10.40
CA ASP A 259 -10.63 10.96 -10.76
C ASP A 259 -11.99 10.44 -10.30
N ALA A 260 -12.71 11.21 -9.49
CA ALA A 260 -13.95 10.74 -8.86
C ALA A 260 -15.04 10.42 -9.89
N LYS A 261 -15.18 11.23 -10.95
CA LYS A 261 -16.17 10.98 -12.01
C LYS A 261 -15.86 9.66 -12.72
N LEU A 262 -14.60 9.49 -13.14
CA LEU A 262 -14.16 8.29 -13.84
C LEU A 262 -14.30 7.03 -12.95
N ILE A 263 -14.03 7.13 -11.65
CA ILE A 263 -14.24 6.01 -10.71
C ILE A 263 -15.71 5.60 -10.70
N PHE A 264 -16.63 6.54 -10.54
CA PHE A 264 -18.07 6.25 -10.56
C PHE A 264 -18.55 5.71 -11.92
N ASP A 265 -18.03 6.24 -13.03
CA ASP A 265 -18.33 5.74 -14.38
C ASP A 265 -17.88 4.28 -14.56
N LEU A 266 -16.64 3.95 -14.17
CA LEU A 266 -16.09 2.59 -14.23
C LEU A 266 -16.83 1.62 -13.30
N ILE A 267 -17.28 2.09 -12.11
CA ILE A 267 -18.11 1.27 -11.21
C ILE A 267 -19.41 0.87 -11.90
N ARG A 268 -20.07 1.79 -12.58
CA ARG A 268 -21.32 1.51 -13.32
C ARG A 268 -21.08 0.66 -14.56
N GLU A 269 -20.10 1.03 -15.38
CA GLU A 269 -19.82 0.38 -16.67
C GLU A 269 -19.39 -1.08 -16.50
N HIS A 270 -18.52 -1.32 -15.53
CA HIS A 270 -17.91 -2.64 -15.35
C HIS A 270 -18.43 -3.41 -14.14
N GLY A 271 -19.40 -2.86 -13.39
CA GLY A 271 -19.92 -3.52 -12.19
C GLY A 271 -18.83 -3.80 -11.16
N VAL A 272 -17.98 -2.79 -10.88
CA VAL A 272 -16.87 -2.94 -9.90
C VAL A 272 -17.40 -3.41 -8.57
N THR A 273 -16.86 -4.52 -8.09
CA THR A 273 -17.24 -5.11 -6.80
C THR A 273 -16.26 -4.76 -5.69
N HIS A 274 -14.98 -4.53 -6.01
CA HIS A 274 -13.91 -4.32 -5.05
C HIS A 274 -12.92 -3.25 -5.50
N TYR A 275 -12.39 -2.48 -4.55
CA TYR A 275 -11.21 -1.63 -4.74
C TYR A 275 -10.49 -1.39 -3.41
N CYS A 276 -9.25 -0.92 -3.45
CA CYS A 276 -8.51 -0.48 -2.27
C CYS A 276 -8.11 0.99 -2.42
N GLY A 277 -8.12 1.74 -1.32
CA GLY A 277 -7.73 3.15 -1.38
C GLY A 277 -7.24 3.70 -0.05
N ALA A 278 -6.48 4.79 -0.12
CA ALA A 278 -6.18 5.60 1.04
C ALA A 278 -7.39 6.50 1.39
N PRO A 279 -7.50 7.04 2.62
CA PRO A 279 -8.61 7.90 3.02
C PRO A 279 -8.88 9.07 2.08
N ILE A 280 -7.85 9.62 1.42
CA ILE A 280 -8.00 10.71 0.46
C ILE A 280 -8.85 10.33 -0.76
N VAL A 281 -8.75 9.09 -1.24
CA VAL A 281 -9.57 8.60 -2.36
C VAL A 281 -11.04 8.57 -1.94
N HIS A 282 -11.33 8.01 -0.77
CA HIS A 282 -12.68 7.95 -0.21
C HIS A 282 -13.27 9.35 0.03
N ASN A 283 -12.48 10.28 0.56
CA ASN A 283 -12.90 11.67 0.73
C ASN A 283 -13.23 12.35 -0.60
N GLN A 284 -12.50 12.08 -1.68
CA GLN A 284 -12.84 12.58 -3.01
C GLN A 284 -14.18 12.02 -3.51
N LEU A 285 -14.47 10.75 -3.25
CA LEU A 285 -15.75 10.13 -3.60
C LEU A 285 -16.92 10.71 -2.79
N ILE A 286 -16.76 10.88 -1.48
CA ILE A 286 -17.78 11.49 -0.61
C ILE A 286 -18.12 12.92 -1.07
N ASN A 287 -17.10 13.72 -1.39
CA ASN A 287 -17.24 15.12 -1.76
C ASN A 287 -17.50 15.34 -3.27
N ALA A 288 -17.63 14.28 -4.06
CA ALA A 288 -17.98 14.38 -5.48
C ALA A 288 -19.39 14.94 -5.68
N PRO A 289 -19.68 15.60 -6.82
CA PRO A 289 -21.04 16.02 -7.18
C PRO A 289 -22.04 14.87 -7.11
N GLU A 290 -23.27 15.16 -6.65
CA GLU A 290 -24.32 14.15 -6.48
C GLU A 290 -24.68 13.43 -7.77
N GLU A 291 -24.57 14.11 -8.92
CA GLU A 291 -24.80 13.54 -10.24
C GLU A 291 -23.85 12.38 -10.59
N PHE A 292 -22.61 12.38 -10.02
CA PHE A 292 -21.65 11.29 -10.25
C PHE A 292 -21.97 10.04 -9.43
N LYS A 293 -22.63 10.19 -8.28
CA LYS A 293 -22.90 9.14 -7.30
C LYS A 293 -24.13 8.27 -7.63
N ARG A 294 -24.95 8.70 -8.60
CA ARG A 294 -26.22 8.05 -8.94
C ARG A 294 -26.02 6.70 -9.62
N ASP A 295 -27.07 5.86 -9.56
CA ASP A 295 -27.22 4.62 -10.33
C ASP A 295 -26.22 3.49 -10.03
N ILE A 296 -25.56 3.51 -8.88
CA ILE A 296 -24.84 2.33 -8.37
C ILE A 296 -25.86 1.42 -7.69
N LYS A 297 -26.14 0.24 -8.29
CA LYS A 297 -27.20 -0.67 -7.86
C LYS A 297 -26.68 -1.91 -7.12
N HIS A 298 -25.40 -1.99 -6.86
CA HIS A 298 -24.76 -3.11 -6.19
C HIS A 298 -23.83 -2.62 -5.08
N LYS A 299 -23.55 -3.50 -4.15
CA LYS A 299 -22.62 -3.23 -3.06
C LYS A 299 -21.19 -3.20 -3.58
N VAL A 300 -20.42 -2.23 -3.17
CA VAL A 300 -18.98 -2.11 -3.46
C VAL A 300 -18.21 -2.28 -2.17
N GLU A 301 -17.30 -3.23 -2.16
CA GLU A 301 -16.40 -3.51 -1.05
C GLU A 301 -15.12 -2.70 -1.20
N ALA A 302 -14.65 -2.06 -0.12
CA ALA A 302 -13.39 -1.32 -0.16
C ALA A 302 -12.52 -1.57 1.05
N PHE A 303 -11.23 -1.85 0.83
CA PHE A 303 -10.21 -1.79 1.85
C PHE A 303 -9.64 -0.37 1.94
N VAL A 304 -9.55 0.16 3.15
CA VAL A 304 -8.89 1.43 3.43
C VAL A 304 -7.66 1.22 4.30
N ALA A 305 -6.52 1.78 3.89
CA ALA A 305 -5.28 1.82 4.66
C ALA A 305 -4.36 2.95 4.20
N GLY A 306 -3.10 2.94 4.66
CA GLY A 306 -2.08 3.96 4.35
C GLY A 306 -2.08 5.11 5.36
N ALA A 307 -3.23 5.43 5.94
CA ALA A 307 -3.42 6.26 7.12
C ALA A 307 -4.66 5.75 7.85
N ALA A 308 -4.81 6.09 9.13
CA ALA A 308 -6.01 5.76 9.89
C ALA A 308 -7.22 6.50 9.28
N PRO A 309 -8.30 5.80 8.91
CA PRO A 309 -9.48 6.45 8.36
C PRO A 309 -10.27 7.13 9.50
N PRO A 310 -10.62 8.42 9.34
CA PRO A 310 -11.55 9.06 10.27
C PRO A 310 -12.90 8.33 10.29
N ALA A 311 -13.53 8.20 11.46
CA ALA A 311 -14.84 7.56 11.57
C ALA A 311 -15.90 8.24 10.67
N ALA A 312 -15.87 9.57 10.58
CA ALA A 312 -16.74 10.33 9.69
C ALA A 312 -16.60 9.96 8.20
N MET A 313 -15.39 9.58 7.75
CA MET A 313 -15.18 9.10 6.37
C MET A 313 -15.81 7.72 6.18
N ILE A 314 -15.65 6.80 7.14
CA ILE A 314 -16.26 5.46 7.08
C ILE A 314 -17.78 5.59 7.03
N GLU A 315 -18.36 6.46 7.88
CA GLU A 315 -19.79 6.76 7.88
C GLU A 315 -20.27 7.33 6.53
N GLY A 316 -19.56 8.33 6.00
CA GLY A 316 -19.90 8.93 4.71
C GLY A 316 -19.89 7.93 3.55
N MET A 317 -18.93 7.02 3.50
CA MET A 317 -18.88 5.95 2.51
C MET A 317 -20.01 4.93 2.68
N SER A 318 -20.37 4.61 3.92
CA SER A 318 -21.48 3.70 4.22
C SER A 318 -22.83 4.29 3.74
N VAL A 319 -23.04 5.59 3.90
CA VAL A 319 -24.22 6.30 3.35
C VAL A 319 -24.28 6.22 1.83
N LEU A 320 -23.13 6.19 1.14
CA LEU A 320 -23.06 6.00 -0.31
C LEU A 320 -23.27 4.53 -0.76
N GLY A 321 -23.47 3.60 0.17
CA GLY A 321 -23.64 2.17 -0.12
C GLY A 321 -22.34 1.38 -0.27
N PHE A 322 -21.20 1.94 0.10
CA PHE A 322 -19.91 1.26 0.09
C PHE A 322 -19.61 0.60 1.44
N ASN A 323 -19.14 -0.62 1.40
CA ASN A 323 -18.73 -1.33 2.61
C ASN A 323 -17.22 -1.16 2.86
N ILE A 324 -16.87 -0.30 3.79
CA ILE A 324 -15.48 -0.01 4.13
C ILE A 324 -14.97 -0.98 5.19
N THR A 325 -13.82 -1.59 4.95
CA THR A 325 -13.08 -2.36 5.94
C THR A 325 -11.69 -1.75 6.12
N HIS A 326 -11.37 -1.38 7.35
CA HIS A 326 -10.05 -0.85 7.67
C HIS A 326 -9.05 -2.00 7.79
N VAL A 327 -7.94 -1.87 7.09
CA VAL A 327 -6.79 -2.78 7.16
C VAL A 327 -5.52 -2.00 7.46
N TYR A 328 -4.57 -2.64 8.14
CA TYR A 328 -3.30 -2.02 8.51
C TYR A 328 -2.13 -2.93 8.17
N GLY A 329 -1.05 -2.32 7.78
CA GLY A 329 0.24 -2.95 7.53
C GLY A 329 1.24 -1.97 6.94
N LEU A 330 2.41 -2.48 6.58
CA LEU A 330 3.55 -1.73 6.06
C LEU A 330 4.14 -2.47 4.85
N THR A 331 5.09 -1.84 4.19
CA THR A 331 5.83 -2.47 3.09
C THR A 331 6.46 -3.78 3.55
N GLU A 332 7.00 -3.81 4.75
CA GLU A 332 7.69 -4.95 5.36
C GLU A 332 6.78 -6.17 5.62
N VAL A 333 5.47 -6.00 5.52
CA VAL A 333 4.47 -7.09 5.67
C VAL A 333 3.55 -7.21 4.45
N TYR A 334 4.04 -6.82 3.26
CA TYR A 334 3.36 -6.94 1.95
C TYR A 334 2.12 -6.03 1.80
N GLY A 335 1.99 -4.98 2.59
CA GLY A 335 0.80 -4.16 2.72
C GLY A 335 -0.01 -4.58 3.93
N PRO A 336 -1.34 -4.81 3.81
CA PRO A 336 -2.18 -5.21 4.93
C PRO A 336 -1.77 -6.55 5.55
N ALA A 337 -1.71 -6.59 6.88
CA ALA A 337 -1.42 -7.77 7.69
C ALA A 337 -2.26 -7.82 8.99
N SER A 338 -3.10 -6.82 9.22
CA SER A 338 -4.21 -6.83 10.18
C SER A 338 -5.47 -6.23 9.58
N VAL A 339 -6.63 -6.60 10.11
CA VAL A 339 -7.94 -6.21 9.61
C VAL A 339 -8.85 -5.85 10.78
N CYS A 340 -9.63 -4.80 10.65
CA CYS A 340 -10.74 -4.55 11.55
C CYS A 340 -11.91 -5.49 11.19
N ALA A 341 -11.80 -6.74 11.62
CA ALA A 341 -12.82 -7.76 11.42
C ALA A 341 -14.13 -7.30 12.06
N LYS A 342 -15.18 -7.17 11.25
CA LYS A 342 -16.49 -6.72 11.74
C LYS A 342 -17.15 -7.83 12.55
N GLN A 343 -17.79 -7.45 13.66
CA GLN A 343 -18.57 -8.37 14.48
C GLN A 343 -20.07 -8.22 14.17
N GLU A 344 -20.81 -9.30 14.12
CA GLU A 344 -22.27 -9.29 13.89
C GLU A 344 -22.99 -8.40 14.92
N SER A 345 -22.51 -8.36 16.16
CA SER A 345 -23.06 -7.51 17.21
C SER A 345 -22.96 -6.00 16.92
N TRP A 346 -22.06 -5.58 16.00
CA TRP A 346 -21.94 -4.16 15.64
C TRP A 346 -23.02 -3.71 14.67
N GLU A 347 -23.65 -4.63 13.92
CA GLU A 347 -24.69 -4.30 12.94
C GLU A 347 -25.92 -3.60 13.58
N SER A 348 -26.20 -3.91 14.85
CA SER A 348 -27.29 -3.29 15.61
C SER A 348 -26.97 -1.90 16.18
N LEU A 349 -25.71 -1.47 16.14
CA LEU A 349 -25.27 -0.18 16.66
C LEU A 349 -25.60 0.97 15.69
N PRO A 350 -25.75 2.20 16.17
CA PRO A 350 -25.81 3.39 15.31
C PRO A 350 -24.59 3.46 14.38
N ILE A 351 -24.79 3.93 13.15
CA ILE A 351 -23.74 3.95 12.10
C ILE A 351 -22.46 4.67 12.55
N GLY A 352 -22.57 5.75 13.32
CA GLY A 352 -21.42 6.46 13.87
C GLY A 352 -20.63 5.66 14.90
N GLU A 353 -21.28 4.74 15.65
CA GLU A 353 -20.59 3.83 16.57
C GLU A 353 -19.91 2.70 15.81
N GLN A 354 -20.58 2.13 14.81
CA GLN A 354 -19.97 1.15 13.90
C GLN A 354 -18.71 1.75 13.24
N ALA A 355 -18.76 3.00 12.79
CA ALA A 355 -17.63 3.69 12.16
C ALA A 355 -16.45 3.86 13.14
N LYS A 356 -16.71 4.21 14.40
CA LYS A 356 -15.65 4.31 15.44
C LYS A 356 -14.98 2.96 15.72
N LEU A 357 -15.74 1.88 15.77
CA LEU A 357 -15.21 0.53 15.95
C LEU A 357 -14.38 0.10 14.73
N ASN A 358 -14.86 0.43 13.53
CA ASN A 358 -14.24 0.07 12.25
C ASN A 358 -12.99 0.93 11.93
N ALA A 359 -12.78 2.04 12.63
CA ALA A 359 -11.57 2.86 12.49
C ALA A 359 -10.33 2.27 13.18
N ARG A 360 -10.47 1.20 13.97
CA ARG A 360 -9.36 0.50 14.61
C ARG A 360 -8.57 -0.34 13.61
N GLN A 361 -7.28 -0.62 13.91
CA GLN A 361 -6.41 -1.44 13.06
C GLN A 361 -6.76 -2.93 13.14
N GLY A 362 -7.54 -3.30 14.15
CA GLY A 362 -8.19 -4.59 14.24
C GLY A 362 -7.31 -5.73 14.78
N VAL A 363 -7.39 -6.86 14.13
CA VAL A 363 -6.83 -8.14 14.58
C VAL A 363 -5.93 -8.76 13.52
N ARG A 364 -5.26 -9.82 13.87
CA ARG A 364 -4.32 -10.58 13.04
C ARG A 364 -5.00 -11.17 11.79
N TYR A 365 -4.33 -11.07 10.64
CA TYR A 365 -4.71 -11.81 9.42
C TYR A 365 -4.65 -13.34 9.62
N HIS A 366 -5.47 -14.09 8.90
CA HIS A 366 -5.56 -15.55 9.00
C HIS A 366 -4.22 -16.26 8.85
N LEU A 367 -3.42 -15.87 7.87
CA LEU A 367 -2.14 -16.54 7.56
C LEU A 367 -0.91 -15.84 8.17
N GLN A 368 -1.12 -14.88 9.06
CA GLN A 368 -0.07 -14.28 9.89
C GLN A 368 -0.01 -15.00 11.24
N SER A 369 1.17 -15.41 11.69
CA SER A 369 1.30 -16.21 12.93
C SER A 369 1.09 -15.39 14.20
N GLY A 370 1.40 -14.08 14.18
CA GLY A 370 1.23 -13.19 15.32
C GLY A 370 1.12 -11.74 14.89
N THR A 371 0.20 -11.02 15.53
CA THR A 371 0.05 -9.57 15.49
C THR A 371 -0.41 -9.13 16.86
N THR A 372 0.36 -8.30 17.54
CA THR A 372 0.05 -7.85 18.91
C THR A 372 0.75 -6.54 19.23
N VAL A 373 0.48 -6.01 20.43
CA VAL A 373 1.16 -4.85 20.98
C VAL A 373 2.10 -5.30 22.10
N MET A 374 3.38 -4.98 21.99
CA MET A 374 4.41 -5.41 22.92
C MET A 374 5.22 -4.22 23.45
N ASP A 375 5.72 -4.37 24.67
CA ASP A 375 6.80 -3.54 25.18
C ASP A 375 8.10 -3.90 24.41
N PRO A 376 8.71 -2.96 23.67
CA PRO A 376 9.85 -3.25 22.81
C PRO A 376 11.16 -3.57 23.57
N GLU A 377 11.23 -3.28 24.88
CA GLU A 377 12.39 -3.58 25.71
C GLU A 377 12.30 -4.97 26.32
N THR A 378 11.16 -5.29 26.92
CA THR A 378 10.92 -6.56 27.60
C THR A 378 10.44 -7.67 26.69
N MET A 379 9.98 -7.33 25.49
CA MET A 379 9.35 -8.25 24.52
C MET A 379 8.15 -9.01 25.11
N LYS A 380 7.42 -8.38 26.03
CA LYS A 380 6.18 -8.91 26.60
C LYS A 380 4.99 -8.16 26.04
N GLN A 381 3.90 -8.88 25.81
CA GLN A 381 2.64 -8.26 25.40
C GLN A 381 2.14 -7.32 26.51
N VAL A 382 1.68 -6.14 26.09
CA VAL A 382 1.06 -5.18 27.02
C VAL A 382 -0.32 -5.69 27.49
N PRO A 383 -0.83 -5.23 28.65
CA PRO A 383 -2.20 -5.52 29.06
C PRO A 383 -3.22 -5.11 27.99
N ALA A 384 -4.30 -5.88 27.88
CA ALA A 384 -5.43 -5.54 27.02
C ALA A 384 -6.41 -4.62 27.75
N ASP A 385 -5.94 -3.42 28.14
CA ASP A 385 -6.69 -2.42 28.90
C ASP A 385 -7.14 -1.22 28.06
N GLY A 386 -6.67 -1.13 26.79
CA GLY A 386 -6.95 0.00 25.89
C GLY A 386 -6.17 1.29 26.24
N GLU A 387 -5.26 1.22 27.22
CA GLU A 387 -4.52 2.36 27.77
C GLU A 387 -3.00 2.18 27.69
N THR A 388 -2.47 1.01 28.06
CA THR A 388 -1.03 0.73 28.07
C THR A 388 -0.47 0.75 26.65
N ILE A 389 0.45 1.68 26.39
CA ILE A 389 1.08 1.85 25.10
C ILE A 389 2.23 0.86 24.93
N GLY A 390 2.29 0.22 23.77
CA GLY A 390 3.41 -0.58 23.30
C GLY A 390 3.60 -0.41 21.81
N GLU A 391 4.51 -1.19 21.22
CA GLU A 391 4.76 -1.22 19.79
C GLU A 391 3.96 -2.34 19.11
N VAL A 392 3.35 -2.06 17.96
CA VAL A 392 2.74 -3.10 17.13
C VAL A 392 3.84 -3.98 16.57
N MET A 393 3.71 -5.29 16.75
CA MET A 393 4.68 -6.25 16.21
C MET A 393 4.00 -7.36 15.43
N PHE A 394 4.65 -7.75 14.33
CA PHE A 394 4.21 -8.84 13.46
C PHE A 394 5.15 -10.04 13.54
N ARG A 395 4.58 -11.21 13.31
CA ARG A 395 5.34 -12.45 13.21
C ARG A 395 4.64 -13.41 12.26
N GLY A 396 5.36 -13.96 11.28
CA GLY A 396 4.81 -14.99 10.42
C GLY A 396 5.28 -14.92 8.98
N ASN A 397 4.60 -15.70 8.14
CA ASN A 397 4.98 -15.94 6.75
C ASN A 397 4.75 -14.73 5.82
N ILE A 398 3.88 -13.80 6.23
CA ILE A 398 3.60 -12.55 5.49
C ILE A 398 4.47 -11.44 6.08
N THR A 399 5.76 -11.67 6.14
CA THR A 399 6.77 -10.70 6.60
C THR A 399 7.94 -10.76 5.63
N MET A 400 8.52 -9.62 5.30
CA MET A 400 9.62 -9.48 4.35
C MET A 400 10.76 -10.45 4.62
N LYS A 401 11.58 -10.71 3.61
CA LYS A 401 12.84 -11.43 3.74
C LYS A 401 13.89 -10.63 4.54
N GLY A 402 13.86 -9.31 4.39
CA GLY A 402 14.74 -8.35 5.04
C GLY A 402 14.97 -7.12 4.15
N TYR A 403 15.89 -6.26 4.58
CA TYR A 403 16.32 -5.09 3.82
C TYR A 403 17.52 -5.41 2.96
N LEU A 404 17.41 -5.16 1.65
CA LEU A 404 18.46 -5.38 0.66
C LEU A 404 19.75 -4.67 1.10
N LYS A 405 20.90 -5.38 1.10
CA LYS A 405 22.23 -4.87 1.44
C LYS A 405 22.31 -4.17 2.80
N ASN A 406 21.37 -4.43 3.71
CA ASN A 406 21.33 -3.80 5.04
C ASN A 406 21.06 -4.83 6.15
N PRO A 407 22.04 -5.72 6.45
CA PRO A 407 21.88 -6.77 7.47
C PRO A 407 21.70 -6.19 8.87
N LYS A 408 22.30 -5.01 9.17
CA LYS A 408 22.15 -4.36 10.46
C LYS A 408 20.70 -3.95 10.70
N ALA A 409 20.09 -3.21 9.76
CA ALA A 409 18.69 -2.80 9.88
C ALA A 409 17.74 -4.01 9.89
N THR A 410 18.05 -5.07 9.13
CA THR A 410 17.27 -6.31 9.15
C THR A 410 17.30 -6.97 10.53
N LYS A 411 18.48 -7.08 11.15
CA LYS A 411 18.63 -7.65 12.49
C LYS A 411 17.89 -6.83 13.55
N GLU A 412 17.95 -5.51 13.46
CA GLU A 412 17.21 -4.60 14.35
C GLU A 412 15.70 -4.76 14.19
N ALA A 413 15.22 -4.79 12.94
CA ALA A 413 13.79 -4.95 12.63
C ALA A 413 13.22 -6.30 13.09
N PHE A 414 14.03 -7.34 13.24
CA PHE A 414 13.62 -8.68 13.66
C PHE A 414 14.06 -9.05 15.08
N LYS A 415 14.41 -8.05 15.90
CA LYS A 415 14.84 -8.28 17.29
C LYS A 415 13.78 -9.08 18.06
N GLY A 416 14.21 -10.02 18.89
CA GLY A 416 13.31 -10.86 19.68
C GLY A 416 12.41 -11.82 18.88
N GLY A 417 12.67 -11.99 17.55
CA GLY A 417 11.89 -12.89 16.69
C GLY A 417 10.54 -12.30 16.25
N TRP A 418 10.38 -10.98 16.36
CA TRP A 418 9.22 -10.22 15.89
C TRP A 418 9.67 -9.10 14.97
N PHE A 419 8.84 -8.76 13.99
CA PHE A 419 9.06 -7.57 13.19
C PHE A 419 8.55 -6.34 13.93
N HIS A 420 9.45 -5.39 14.19
CA HIS A 420 9.21 -4.11 14.84
C HIS A 420 8.71 -3.09 13.82
N THR A 421 7.49 -2.57 14.02
CA THR A 421 6.87 -1.62 13.07
C THR A 421 7.28 -0.17 13.30
N GLY A 422 7.65 0.18 14.54
CA GLY A 422 7.81 1.56 14.99
C GLY A 422 6.48 2.31 15.20
N ASP A 423 5.34 1.63 15.07
CA ASP A 423 4.02 2.22 15.30
C ASP A 423 3.55 1.87 16.73
N LEU A 424 3.20 2.89 17.52
CA LEU A 424 2.73 2.76 18.90
C LEU A 424 1.23 2.57 18.95
N ALA A 425 0.78 1.64 19.77
CA ALA A 425 -0.61 1.25 19.88
C ALA A 425 -0.99 0.82 21.29
N VAL A 426 -2.28 0.65 21.49
CA VAL A 426 -2.85 -0.05 22.65
C VAL A 426 -3.58 -1.29 22.19
N LEU A 427 -3.68 -2.29 23.08
CA LEU A 427 -4.49 -3.48 22.89
C LEU A 427 -5.78 -3.30 23.69
N ASN A 428 -6.93 -3.29 23.00
CA ASN A 428 -8.22 -3.15 23.66
C ASN A 428 -8.65 -4.48 24.32
N PRO A 429 -9.58 -4.44 25.32
CA PRO A 429 -10.07 -5.65 26.00
C PRO A 429 -10.69 -6.71 25.08
N ASP A 430 -11.22 -6.29 23.92
CA ASP A 430 -11.76 -7.17 22.89
C ASP A 430 -10.68 -7.72 21.91
N GLY A 431 -9.40 -7.46 22.18
CA GLY A 431 -8.27 -7.92 21.36
C GLY A 431 -7.95 -7.07 20.13
N TYR A 432 -8.70 -5.99 19.88
CA TYR A 432 -8.44 -5.11 18.73
C TYR A 432 -7.33 -4.13 19.04
N ILE A 433 -6.40 -4.01 18.10
CA ILE A 433 -5.31 -3.03 18.14
C ILE A 433 -5.85 -1.67 17.71
N LYS A 434 -5.46 -0.63 18.45
CA LYS A 434 -5.69 0.76 18.07
C LYS A 434 -4.37 1.53 18.10
N ILE A 435 -3.90 1.96 16.93
CA ILE A 435 -2.69 2.79 16.80
C ILE A 435 -2.96 4.14 17.45
N LYS A 436 -1.99 4.58 18.25
CA LYS A 436 -1.97 5.90 18.88
C LYS A 436 -1.13 6.88 18.10
N ASP A 437 0.06 6.45 17.67
CA ASP A 437 0.95 7.26 16.84
C ASP A 437 2.15 6.44 16.36
N ARG A 438 3.03 7.07 15.58
CA ARG A 438 4.39 6.58 15.42
C ARG A 438 5.26 7.00 16.58
N SER A 439 6.23 6.19 16.95
CA SER A 439 7.15 6.52 18.07
C SER A 439 7.84 7.88 17.91
N LYS A 440 8.09 8.30 16.67
CA LYS A 440 8.70 9.60 16.32
C LYS A 440 7.72 10.76 16.14
N ASP A 441 6.42 10.52 16.14
CA ASP A 441 5.37 11.50 15.93
C ASP A 441 4.60 11.83 17.23
N ILE A 442 4.82 11.07 18.32
CA ILE A 442 4.34 11.40 19.68
C ILE A 442 4.91 12.75 20.09
N ILE A 443 4.05 13.60 20.63
CA ILE A 443 4.40 14.93 21.15
C ILE A 443 4.54 14.82 22.65
N ILE A 444 5.71 15.20 23.18
CA ILE A 444 5.99 15.13 24.62
C ILE A 444 5.87 16.52 25.24
N SER A 445 4.71 16.83 25.78
CA SER A 445 4.40 18.15 26.33
C SER A 445 4.33 18.11 27.87
N GLY A 446 5.28 18.74 28.54
CA GLY A 446 5.34 18.76 30.00
C GLY A 446 5.45 17.39 30.66
N GLY A 447 6.03 16.41 29.95
CA GLY A 447 6.15 15.02 30.40
C GLY A 447 4.96 14.13 30.03
N GLU A 448 3.91 14.67 29.43
CA GLU A 448 2.74 13.94 28.96
C GLU A 448 2.87 13.56 27.47
N ASN A 449 2.54 12.33 27.12
CA ASN A 449 2.51 11.85 25.75
C ASN A 449 1.19 12.23 25.07
N ILE A 450 1.27 13.00 23.99
CA ILE A 450 0.13 13.40 23.18
C ILE A 450 0.20 12.69 21.83
N SER A 451 -0.85 11.94 21.50
CA SER A 451 -1.02 11.36 20.17
C SER A 451 -1.39 12.46 19.18
N SER A 452 -0.60 12.61 18.12
CA SER A 452 -0.93 13.52 17.04
C SER A 452 -2.21 13.10 16.32
N ILE A 453 -2.45 11.78 16.18
CA ILE A 453 -3.66 11.21 15.56
C ILE A 453 -4.91 11.54 16.37
N GLU A 454 -4.85 11.53 17.70
CA GLU A 454 -6.00 11.88 18.55
C GLU A 454 -6.45 13.33 18.33
N VAL A 455 -5.51 14.23 18.17
CA VAL A 455 -5.79 15.64 17.89
C VAL A 455 -6.32 15.83 16.46
N GLU A 456 -5.72 15.13 15.50
CA GLU A 456 -6.18 15.11 14.10
C GLU A 456 -7.62 14.62 13.99
N ASP A 457 -7.99 13.54 14.69
CA ASP A 457 -9.34 12.98 14.70
C ASP A 457 -10.39 14.00 15.18
N VAL A 458 -10.05 14.79 16.18
CA VAL A 458 -10.94 15.88 16.66
C VAL A 458 -11.05 16.99 15.62
N LEU A 459 -9.95 17.39 15.00
CA LEU A 459 -9.95 18.41 13.96
C LEU A 459 -10.77 17.99 12.74
N TYR A 460 -10.72 16.71 12.34
CA TYR A 460 -11.52 16.14 11.25
C TYR A 460 -13.03 16.17 11.51
N GLN A 461 -13.49 16.24 12.77
CA GLN A 461 -14.91 16.34 13.11
C GLN A 461 -15.47 17.73 12.79
N HIS A 462 -14.61 18.75 12.59
CA HIS A 462 -15.07 20.08 12.23
C HIS A 462 -15.51 20.14 10.76
N PRO A 463 -16.73 20.64 10.44
CA PRO A 463 -17.31 20.56 9.10
C PRO A 463 -16.49 21.27 7.99
N ALA A 464 -15.72 22.31 8.34
CA ALA A 464 -14.90 23.07 7.40
C ALA A 464 -13.56 22.38 7.08
N VAL A 465 -13.11 21.39 7.86
CA VAL A 465 -11.80 20.76 7.71
C VAL A 465 -11.87 19.67 6.65
N LEU A 466 -10.98 19.74 5.66
CA LEU A 466 -10.76 18.70 4.66
C LEU A 466 -9.69 17.71 5.14
N LEU A 467 -8.52 18.24 5.53
CA LEU A 467 -7.39 17.48 6.05
C LEU A 467 -6.75 18.21 7.23
N ALA A 468 -6.25 17.44 8.19
CA ALA A 468 -5.51 17.93 9.33
C ALA A 468 -4.22 17.13 9.52
N ALA A 469 -3.14 17.79 9.91
CA ALA A 469 -1.90 17.18 10.33
C ALA A 469 -1.36 17.85 11.57
N VAL A 470 -0.92 17.05 12.52
CA VAL A 470 -0.43 17.52 13.82
C VAL A 470 1.00 17.05 14.02
N VAL A 471 1.87 17.97 14.46
CA VAL A 471 3.26 17.71 14.76
C VAL A 471 3.69 18.38 16.05
N ALA A 472 4.80 17.92 16.63
CA ALA A 472 5.46 18.59 17.73
C ALA A 472 6.07 19.92 17.28
N LYS A 473 5.85 20.99 18.04
CA LYS A 473 6.56 22.27 17.96
C LYS A 473 7.40 22.43 19.22
N PRO A 474 8.70 22.76 19.14
CA PRO A 474 9.50 23.08 20.30
C PRO A 474 8.91 24.22 21.11
N ASP A 475 8.95 24.10 22.44
CA ASP A 475 8.46 25.09 23.39
C ASP A 475 9.38 25.19 24.61
N GLU A 476 9.79 26.38 24.99
CA GLU A 476 10.73 26.60 26.09
C GLU A 476 10.21 26.13 27.44
N LYS A 477 8.91 26.17 27.67
CA LYS A 477 8.27 25.83 28.94
C LYS A 477 7.89 24.36 29.04
N TRP A 478 7.36 23.79 27.93
CA TRP A 478 6.76 22.47 27.92
C TRP A 478 7.60 21.40 27.21
N GLY A 479 8.77 21.78 26.66
CA GLY A 479 9.60 20.97 25.78
C GLY A 479 9.01 20.93 24.38
N GLU A 480 7.80 20.41 24.24
CA GLU A 480 7.05 20.40 22.99
C GLU A 480 5.59 20.83 23.23
N VAL A 481 4.96 21.38 22.19
CA VAL A 481 3.53 21.69 22.15
C VAL A 481 2.92 21.24 20.82
N VAL A 482 1.60 21.16 20.80
CA VAL A 482 0.85 20.70 19.63
C VAL A 482 0.77 21.82 18.59
N ALA A 483 1.25 21.56 17.36
CA ALA A 483 1.08 22.41 16.19
C ALA A 483 0.22 21.69 15.15
N ALA A 484 -0.86 22.33 14.70
CA ALA A 484 -1.79 21.78 13.71
C ALA A 484 -1.70 22.53 12.39
N PHE A 485 -1.70 21.77 11.28
CA PHE A 485 -1.76 22.26 9.91
C PHE A 485 -3.07 21.82 9.28
N ILE A 486 -3.83 22.73 8.72
CA ILE A 486 -5.22 22.50 8.31
C ILE A 486 -5.41 22.87 6.85
N GLU A 487 -5.95 21.92 6.09
CA GLU A 487 -6.46 22.16 4.74
C GLU A 487 -8.00 22.21 4.79
N LEU A 488 -8.59 23.30 4.33
CA LEU A 488 -10.04 23.52 4.37
C LEU A 488 -10.73 22.92 3.14
N LYS A 489 -11.99 22.56 3.28
CA LYS A 489 -12.86 22.22 2.16
C LYS A 489 -13.07 23.44 1.27
N ASN A 490 -13.21 23.22 -0.03
CA ASN A 490 -13.44 24.29 -1.00
C ASN A 490 -14.65 25.16 -0.61
N GLY A 491 -14.42 26.48 -0.53
CA GLY A 491 -15.45 27.45 -0.18
C GLY A 491 -15.81 27.52 1.31
N SER A 492 -15.14 26.72 2.15
CA SER A 492 -15.32 26.80 3.61
C SER A 492 -14.36 27.81 4.23
N THR A 493 -14.80 28.46 5.29
CA THR A 493 -14.02 29.39 6.13
C THR A 493 -14.18 29.00 7.59
N VAL A 494 -13.12 29.12 8.35
CA VAL A 494 -13.10 28.93 9.81
C VAL A 494 -11.93 29.72 10.39
N THR A 495 -12.09 30.27 11.57
CA THR A 495 -11.02 30.98 12.27
C THR A 495 -10.19 30.02 13.13
N VAL A 496 -8.98 30.43 13.46
CA VAL A 496 -8.12 29.70 14.42
C VAL A 496 -8.83 29.56 15.76
N GLU A 497 -9.47 30.60 16.24
CA GLU A 497 -10.19 30.60 17.52
C GLU A 497 -11.35 29.58 17.53
N GLU A 498 -12.12 29.47 16.46
CA GLU A 498 -13.19 28.48 16.33
C GLU A 498 -12.64 27.05 16.38
N LEU A 499 -11.54 26.75 15.70
CA LEU A 499 -10.90 25.43 15.76
C LEU A 499 -10.31 25.12 17.13
N VAL A 500 -9.67 26.10 17.78
CA VAL A 500 -9.16 25.95 19.15
C VAL A 500 -10.32 25.68 20.12
N ASN A 501 -11.43 26.40 19.98
CA ASN A 501 -12.61 26.19 20.83
C ASN A 501 -13.25 24.82 20.54
N HIS A 502 -13.33 24.40 19.28
CA HIS A 502 -13.74 23.04 18.93
C HIS A 502 -12.86 21.98 19.61
N CYS A 503 -11.54 22.12 19.57
CA CYS A 503 -10.62 21.22 20.28
C CYS A 503 -10.80 21.24 21.79
N LYS A 504 -11.03 22.41 22.42
CA LYS A 504 -11.25 22.51 23.86
C LYS A 504 -12.48 21.76 24.35
N HIS A 505 -13.50 21.59 23.53
CA HIS A 505 -14.72 20.85 23.89
C HIS A 505 -14.49 19.31 23.82
N HIS A 506 -13.48 18.85 23.11
CA HIS A 506 -13.28 17.43 22.84
C HIS A 506 -11.97 16.87 23.42
N LEU A 507 -11.02 17.75 23.80
CA LEU A 507 -9.70 17.37 24.27
C LEU A 507 -9.35 17.99 25.62
N PRO A 508 -8.55 17.32 26.45
CA PRO A 508 -7.90 17.94 27.61
C PRO A 508 -7.04 19.15 27.19
N LYS A 509 -6.93 20.14 28.06
CA LYS A 509 -6.28 21.43 27.78
C LYS A 509 -4.84 21.30 27.22
N PHE A 510 -4.07 20.32 27.69
CA PHE A 510 -2.68 20.12 27.27
C PHE A 510 -2.55 19.54 25.85
N LYS A 511 -3.62 18.92 25.30
CA LYS A 511 -3.68 18.39 23.93
C LYS A 511 -4.19 19.41 22.91
N VAL A 512 -4.73 20.55 23.36
CA VAL A 512 -5.25 21.58 22.46
C VAL A 512 -4.11 22.25 21.70
N PRO A 513 -4.20 22.38 20.36
CA PRO A 513 -3.16 23.03 19.55
C PRO A 513 -2.80 24.43 20.07
N LYS A 514 -1.50 24.70 20.15
CA LYS A 514 -0.93 26.02 20.51
C LYS A 514 -0.52 26.82 19.28
N ALA A 515 -0.45 26.17 18.12
CA ALA A 515 -0.25 26.80 16.84
C ALA A 515 -1.18 26.13 15.82
N ILE A 516 -1.85 26.93 14.98
CA ILE A 516 -2.68 26.44 13.87
C ILE A 516 -2.30 27.23 12.63
N GLU A 517 -2.02 26.52 11.53
CA GLU A 517 -1.72 27.11 10.24
C GLU A 517 -2.64 26.53 9.16
N PHE A 518 -3.25 27.41 8.35
CA PHE A 518 -4.04 27.00 7.18
C PHE A 518 -3.12 26.93 5.96
N CYS A 519 -2.98 25.74 5.37
CA CYS A 519 -2.16 25.51 4.18
C CYS A 519 -2.58 24.24 3.44
N GLU A 520 -2.12 24.11 2.20
CA GLU A 520 -2.14 22.83 1.50
C GLU A 520 -1.11 21.90 2.16
N LEU A 521 -1.54 20.67 2.49
CA LEU A 521 -0.67 19.71 3.19
C LEU A 521 0.22 18.94 2.22
N PRO A 522 1.53 18.79 2.52
CA PRO A 522 2.43 17.96 1.72
C PRO A 522 2.03 16.49 1.83
N LYS A 523 1.85 15.83 0.68
CA LYS A 523 1.35 14.45 0.62
C LYS A 523 2.32 13.56 -0.17
N THR A 524 2.41 12.31 0.24
CA THR A 524 3.06 11.26 -0.57
C THR A 524 2.20 10.93 -1.78
N SER A 525 2.77 10.14 -2.69
CA SER A 525 2.06 9.59 -3.85
C SER A 525 0.80 8.78 -3.50
N THR A 526 0.75 8.23 -2.31
CA THR A 526 -0.39 7.46 -1.81
C THR A 526 -1.38 8.32 -1.03
N GLY A 527 -1.17 9.64 -0.97
CA GLY A 527 -2.01 10.57 -0.22
C GLY A 527 -1.72 10.66 1.26
N LYS A 528 -0.64 10.01 1.75
CA LYS A 528 -0.21 10.12 3.14
C LYS A 528 0.48 11.46 3.37
N ILE A 529 0.08 12.16 4.42
CA ILE A 529 0.67 13.45 4.79
C ILE A 529 2.14 13.27 5.23
N GLN A 530 3.01 14.12 4.72
CA GLN A 530 4.45 14.10 4.99
C GLN A 530 4.77 14.96 6.21
N LYS A 531 4.45 14.47 7.42
CA LYS A 531 4.69 15.19 8.69
C LYS A 531 6.12 15.67 8.87
N PHE A 532 7.11 15.01 8.26
CA PHE A 532 8.50 15.43 8.36
C PHE A 532 8.78 16.78 7.69
N GLU A 533 8.07 17.12 6.60
CA GLU A 533 8.15 18.44 5.98
C GLU A 533 7.50 19.50 6.90
N LEU A 534 6.39 19.18 7.52
CA LEU A 534 5.73 20.07 8.48
C LEU A 534 6.60 20.31 9.71
N ARG A 535 7.31 19.28 10.21
CA ARG A 535 8.28 19.45 11.31
C ARG A 535 9.45 20.36 10.93
N LYS A 536 9.96 20.31 9.70
CA LYS A 536 10.98 21.26 9.24
C LYS A 536 10.46 22.69 9.28
N LYS A 537 9.22 22.89 8.85
CA LYS A 537 8.57 24.21 8.82
C LYS A 537 8.39 24.81 10.23
N VAL A 538 7.98 24.01 11.20
CA VAL A 538 7.81 24.44 12.59
C VAL A 538 9.13 24.82 13.25
N ASN A 539 10.24 24.18 12.85
CA ASN A 539 11.57 24.45 13.38
C ASN A 539 12.27 25.63 12.69
N SER A 540 11.81 26.06 11.52
CA SER A 540 12.21 27.31 10.90
C SER A 540 11.32 28.43 11.45
N THR A 541 11.87 29.52 11.93
CA THR A 541 11.35 30.61 12.77
C THR A 541 10.07 31.36 12.26
N GLU A 542 9.29 30.77 11.35
CA GLU A 542 8.12 31.41 10.69
C GLU A 542 6.75 30.90 11.17
N ALA A 543 6.68 30.05 12.19
CA ALA A 543 5.40 29.49 12.68
C ALA A 543 4.64 30.48 13.54
N ILE A 544 3.39 30.76 13.18
CA ILE A 544 2.46 31.66 13.88
C ILE A 544 2.01 31.03 15.20
N ASP A 545 2.27 31.71 16.33
CA ASP A 545 1.73 31.37 17.64
C ASP A 545 0.26 31.83 17.77
N VAL A 546 -0.58 31.02 18.47
CA VAL A 546 -1.99 31.31 18.80
C VAL A 546 -2.10 32.02 20.13
#